data_366d48213c4f095a56d76242fd26f678
#
_entry.id   366d48213c4f095a56d76242fd26f678
#
_cell.length_a   1.000
_cell.length_b   1.000
_cell.length_c   1.000
_cell.angle_alpha   90.00
_cell.angle_beta   90.00
_cell.angle_gamma   90.00
#
_symmetry.space_group_name_H-M   'P 1'
#
loop_
_entity.id
_entity.type
_entity.pdbx_description
1 polymer ?
#
loop_
_entity_poly.entity_id
_entity_poly.type
_entity_poly.pdbx_seq_one_letter_code
_entity_poly.pdbx_strand_id
1 'polypeptide(L)'
;MVQMHLRLFHLLRMGALLALSVALLSGCQPLQSAFSVVSALDEMVGDGAPPADGSGPLMGALALPTPTPTPTPTPLTLLLPPVITQPPTPAPTPTWPTPTPTPEPLDGPITVALADSVPVQWGPALLARLNRIHQVETGAGLQPLYVLDRPETAQVRIDLRPVASASAPLAERVFAVAMPFATVRDDVSLDEVRAAWQGAEGSPPAYASVETVALLRPVLGDFAGVLTPQGQLLSAIESDPGALAILPFDQLDPRFKALTVDGVNVLSNRFDIRAYPLAVALDVSGRGASVVQPLLRDVILPYTNRDASRLTQLIMTGVTAMSRVTALRMDQKGYDYPSRVISDVFAAADITHISNEVPFLDDCVADPTENNLILCSHPNYWAALEALGTDIVGLSGNHVNDFGREGARRSLTWYRENGIPYYGSGFNVNEACAPLLWEHHGNTFAFIAALAFWPENAWATTDLPGACYYYDNRELLLALVRQLSEAVDIVSVELQHTETYEPYPIASQIADFRELRAAGADIVTGVQSHVPQAQEPYGVGDPGGPGIISYGLGNFFFDQMWSWETRTELAARHTIYNGRLLNTELLTMVLEDFAQPRWATPEERAEILNRIFRAAPPR
;
A
#
# COMPACT_ATOMS: atom_id res chain seq x y z
N MET A 1 -42.24 28.60 -22.54
CA MET A 1 -42.32 27.52 -23.56
C MET A 1 -41.24 26.46 -23.39
N VAL A 2 -40.01 26.81 -23.11
CA VAL A 2 -38.86 25.86 -22.93
C VAL A 2 -39.06 24.90 -21.74
N GLN A 3 -39.53 25.38 -20.60
CA GLN A 3 -39.77 24.54 -19.41
C GLN A 3 -40.90 23.53 -19.54
N MET A 4 -41.86 23.76 -20.43
CA MET A 4 -42.98 22.85 -20.65
C MET A 4 -42.57 21.69 -21.57
N HIS A 5 -41.62 21.90 -22.48
CA HIS A 5 -41.05 20.84 -23.36
C HIS A 5 -40.13 19.90 -22.60
N LEU A 6 -39.35 20.39 -21.64
CA LEU A 6 -38.49 19.52 -20.81
C LEU A 6 -39.29 18.56 -19.90
N ARG A 7 -40.41 19.01 -19.34
CA ARG A 7 -41.28 18.14 -18.53
C ARG A 7 -42.00 17.08 -19.34
N LEU A 8 -42.38 17.38 -20.57
CA LEU A 8 -43.00 16.40 -21.47
C LEU A 8 -42.00 15.32 -21.89
N PHE A 9 -40.72 15.68 -22.07
CA PHE A 9 -39.64 14.75 -22.45
C PHE A 9 -39.30 13.79 -21.29
N HIS A 10 -39.35 14.24 -20.03
CA HIS A 10 -39.11 13.38 -18.86
C HIS A 10 -40.28 12.41 -18.62
N LEU A 11 -41.51 12.83 -18.84
CA LEU A 11 -42.70 11.98 -18.71
C LEU A 11 -42.74 10.89 -19.77
N LEU A 12 -42.32 11.18 -21.01
CA LEU A 12 -42.22 10.19 -22.08
C LEU A 12 -41.11 9.17 -21.87
N ARG A 13 -39.95 9.57 -21.28
CA ARG A 13 -38.87 8.64 -20.88
C ARG A 13 -39.28 7.73 -19.74
N MET A 14 -39.95 8.21 -18.73
CA MET A 14 -40.47 7.39 -17.63
C MET A 14 -41.54 6.40 -18.10
N GLY A 15 -42.39 6.77 -19.07
CA GLY A 15 -43.38 5.87 -19.67
C GLY A 15 -42.78 4.73 -20.46
N ALA A 16 -41.70 5.00 -21.19
CA ALA A 16 -40.96 3.98 -21.97
C ALA A 16 -40.20 3.01 -21.06
N LEU A 17 -39.62 3.49 -19.95
CA LEU A 17 -38.92 2.65 -18.95
C LEU A 17 -39.90 1.75 -18.18
N LEU A 18 -41.12 2.24 -17.88
CA LEU A 18 -42.15 1.44 -17.22
C LEU A 18 -42.72 0.35 -18.13
N ALA A 19 -42.84 0.61 -19.43
CA ALA A 19 -43.29 -0.38 -20.42
C ALA A 19 -42.24 -1.48 -20.62
N LEU A 20 -40.92 -1.15 -20.54
CA LEU A 20 -39.82 -2.11 -20.64
C LEU A 20 -39.76 -3.00 -19.38
N SER A 21 -40.04 -2.47 -18.20
CA SER A 21 -40.06 -3.22 -16.93
C SER A 21 -41.22 -4.22 -16.88
N VAL A 22 -42.35 -3.93 -17.46
CA VAL A 22 -43.50 -4.85 -17.52
C VAL A 22 -43.28 -5.96 -18.54
N ALA A 23 -42.56 -5.71 -19.64
CA ALA A 23 -42.24 -6.70 -20.66
C ALA A 23 -41.20 -7.73 -20.16
N LEU A 24 -40.28 -7.33 -19.27
CA LEU A 24 -39.26 -8.22 -18.69
C LEU A 24 -39.82 -9.17 -17.63
N LEU A 25 -40.97 -8.84 -17.02
CA LEU A 25 -41.64 -9.69 -16.01
C LEU A 25 -42.58 -10.74 -16.61
N SER A 26 -42.87 -10.68 -17.91
CA SER A 26 -43.83 -11.58 -18.57
C SER A 26 -43.20 -12.69 -19.43
N GLY A 27 -41.89 -12.88 -19.43
CA GLY A 27 -41.23 -14.08 -19.96
C GLY A 27 -41.30 -14.30 -21.47
N CYS A 28 -41.58 -13.26 -22.28
CA CYS A 28 -41.62 -13.36 -23.75
C CYS A 28 -40.27 -12.96 -24.38
N GLN A 29 -39.86 -13.69 -25.38
CA GLN A 29 -38.62 -13.51 -26.13
C GLN A 29 -38.46 -12.10 -26.71
N PRO A 30 -37.23 -11.56 -26.83
CA PRO A 30 -37.01 -10.20 -27.30
C PRO A 30 -37.34 -10.07 -28.78
N LEU A 31 -38.25 -9.17 -29.11
CA LEU A 31 -38.59 -8.78 -30.44
C LEU A 31 -37.47 -7.91 -31.06
N GLN A 32 -36.96 -8.31 -32.23
CA GLN A 32 -36.06 -7.52 -33.07
C GLN A 32 -36.63 -6.15 -33.51
N SER A 33 -37.87 -5.83 -33.17
CA SER A 33 -38.55 -4.57 -33.51
C SER A 33 -38.24 -3.37 -32.60
N ALA A 34 -37.52 -3.56 -31.48
CA ALA A 34 -37.19 -2.44 -30.59
C ALA A 34 -36.03 -1.56 -31.09
N PHE A 35 -35.18 -2.11 -31.96
CA PHE A 35 -34.05 -1.37 -32.56
C PHE A 35 -34.46 -0.45 -33.71
N SER A 36 -35.57 -0.76 -34.41
CA SER A 36 -36.05 0.07 -35.52
C SER A 36 -36.78 1.35 -35.11
N VAL A 37 -37.24 1.44 -33.84
CA VAL A 37 -37.94 2.65 -33.33
C VAL A 37 -36.93 3.72 -32.87
N VAL A 38 -35.74 3.33 -32.44
CA VAL A 38 -34.70 4.28 -32.04
C VAL A 38 -34.02 4.91 -33.27
N SER A 39 -33.80 4.16 -34.32
CA SER A 39 -33.24 4.68 -35.58
C SER A 39 -34.21 5.58 -36.36
N ALA A 40 -35.55 5.34 -36.25
CA ALA A 40 -36.56 6.20 -36.87
C ALA A 40 -36.77 7.56 -36.19
N LEU A 41 -36.33 7.73 -34.95
CA LEU A 41 -36.37 9.02 -34.24
C LEU A 41 -35.13 9.90 -34.52
N ASP A 42 -34.02 9.33 -34.91
CA ASP A 42 -32.82 10.11 -35.32
C ASP A 42 -32.96 10.69 -36.74
N GLU A 43 -33.76 10.07 -37.63
CA GLU A 43 -34.02 10.59 -38.97
C GLU A 43 -35.07 11.70 -39.04
N MET A 44 -35.81 11.97 -37.95
CA MET A 44 -36.83 13.02 -37.92
C MET A 44 -36.33 14.41 -37.41
N VAL A 45 -35.04 14.54 -37.13
CA VAL A 45 -34.40 15.81 -36.74
C VAL A 45 -33.28 16.16 -37.74
N GLY A 46 -33.61 16.07 -39.00
CA GLY A 46 -32.72 16.45 -40.10
C GLY A 46 -33.33 17.52 -41.00
N ASP A 47 -32.66 18.64 -41.03
CA ASP A 47 -32.55 19.58 -42.15
C ASP A 47 -33.83 20.26 -42.71
N GLY A 48 -34.09 21.46 -42.23
CA GLY A 48 -34.78 22.53 -42.93
C GLY A 48 -33.76 23.49 -43.57
N ALA A 49 -33.26 23.22 -44.78
CA ALA A 49 -32.58 24.22 -45.59
C ALA A 49 -33.57 24.88 -46.55
N PRO A 50 -33.56 26.25 -46.71
CA PRO A 50 -34.38 26.92 -47.71
C PRO A 50 -33.72 26.83 -49.13
N PRO A 51 -34.52 26.97 -50.20
CA PRO A 51 -34.05 26.74 -51.58
C PRO A 51 -33.16 27.88 -52.09
N ALA A 52 -32.17 27.50 -52.89
CA ALA A 52 -31.30 28.39 -53.62
C ALA A 52 -32.05 29.05 -54.78
N ASP A 53 -31.92 30.37 -54.92
CA ASP A 53 -32.11 31.04 -56.19
C ASP A 53 -31.00 32.05 -56.46
N GLY A 54 -30.60 32.08 -57.68
CA GLY A 54 -29.29 32.36 -58.22
C GLY A 54 -28.83 33.80 -58.40
N SER A 55 -27.65 33.81 -58.91
CA SER A 55 -26.94 34.85 -59.65
C SER A 55 -26.34 36.03 -58.91
N GLY A 56 -25.00 36.04 -58.82
CA GLY A 56 -24.14 37.19 -58.57
C GLY A 56 -22.62 36.82 -58.53
N PRO A 57 -21.68 37.68 -58.89
CA PRO A 57 -20.46 37.30 -59.61
C PRO A 57 -19.30 36.84 -58.72
N LEU A 58 -18.42 36.04 -59.32
CA LEU A 58 -17.11 35.61 -58.84
C LEU A 58 -16.25 36.74 -58.26
N MET A 59 -15.88 36.63 -56.99
CA MET A 59 -14.78 37.38 -56.40
C MET A 59 -13.92 36.47 -55.56
N GLY A 60 -12.67 36.40 -55.94
CA GLY A 60 -11.46 36.22 -55.11
C GLY A 60 -11.33 34.99 -54.25
N ALA A 61 -10.47 34.08 -54.64
CA ALA A 61 -9.93 33.04 -53.77
C ALA A 61 -9.27 33.68 -52.52
N LEU A 62 -9.91 33.54 -51.36
CA LEU A 62 -9.27 33.79 -50.07
C LEU A 62 -8.35 32.62 -49.78
N ALA A 63 -7.05 32.88 -49.75
CA ALA A 63 -6.04 31.94 -49.30
C ALA A 63 -6.35 31.55 -47.85
N LEU A 64 -6.49 30.26 -47.60
CA LEU A 64 -6.55 29.73 -46.21
C LEU A 64 -5.25 30.14 -45.49
N PRO A 65 -5.33 30.65 -44.25
CA PRO A 65 -4.16 30.93 -43.45
C PRO A 65 -3.36 29.64 -43.27
N THR A 66 -2.06 29.68 -43.57
CA THR A 66 -1.10 28.63 -43.29
C THR A 66 -1.17 28.31 -41.78
N PRO A 67 -1.33 27.03 -41.37
CA PRO A 67 -1.32 26.71 -39.94
C PRO A 67 0.00 27.18 -39.32
N THR A 68 -0.09 28.05 -38.34
CA THR A 68 1.04 28.45 -37.52
C THR A 68 1.60 27.17 -36.87
N PRO A 69 2.93 26.92 -36.94
CA PRO A 69 3.47 25.72 -36.29
C PRO A 69 3.20 25.83 -34.79
N THR A 70 2.53 24.83 -34.25
CA THR A 70 2.34 24.64 -32.83
C THR A 70 3.73 24.63 -32.19
N PRO A 71 4.01 25.45 -31.17
CA PRO A 71 5.31 25.43 -30.50
C PRO A 71 5.55 24.03 -29.95
N THR A 72 6.65 23.41 -30.35
CA THR A 72 7.12 22.15 -29.76
C THR A 72 7.27 22.40 -28.26
N PRO A 73 6.64 21.57 -27.40
CA PRO A 73 6.81 21.76 -25.96
C PRO A 73 8.30 21.65 -25.64
N THR A 74 8.85 22.68 -25.03
CA THR A 74 10.19 22.65 -24.47
C THR A 74 10.24 21.53 -23.45
N PRO A 75 11.20 20.60 -23.48
CA PRO A 75 11.29 19.58 -22.46
C PRO A 75 11.45 20.27 -21.10
N LEU A 76 10.47 20.08 -20.22
CA LEU A 76 10.55 20.52 -18.84
C LEU A 76 11.71 19.74 -18.20
N THR A 77 12.80 20.45 -17.90
CA THR A 77 13.82 19.91 -17.00
C THR A 77 13.22 20.02 -15.61
N LEU A 78 12.57 18.95 -15.13
CA LEU A 78 12.08 18.86 -13.76
C LEU A 78 13.31 18.89 -12.85
N LEU A 79 13.51 20.01 -12.15
CA LEU A 79 14.38 20.03 -10.98
C LEU A 79 13.64 19.25 -9.90
N LEU A 80 14.11 18.04 -9.57
CA LEU A 80 13.55 17.26 -8.48
C LEU A 80 13.70 18.06 -7.18
N PRO A 81 12.66 18.13 -6.34
CA PRO A 81 12.74 18.78 -5.03
C PRO A 81 13.77 18.06 -4.14
N PRO A 82 14.25 18.69 -3.07
CA PRO A 82 15.13 18.03 -2.10
C PRO A 82 14.40 16.84 -1.46
N VAL A 83 15.12 15.74 -1.21
CA VAL A 83 14.61 14.59 -0.47
C VAL A 83 14.45 14.98 1.00
N ILE A 84 13.27 14.76 1.56
CA ILE A 84 13.03 14.87 3.00
C ILE A 84 13.50 13.57 3.63
N THR A 85 14.53 13.66 4.48
CA THR A 85 15.01 12.53 5.27
C THR A 85 14.39 12.62 6.64
N GLN A 86 13.59 11.64 7.02
CA GLN A 86 13.04 11.56 8.35
C GLN A 86 14.20 11.37 9.34
N PRO A 87 14.30 12.16 10.42
CA PRO A 87 15.34 11.94 11.42
C PRO A 87 15.19 10.51 11.96
N PRO A 88 16.30 9.77 12.12
CA PRO A 88 16.23 8.42 12.64
C PRO A 88 15.47 8.45 13.98
N THR A 89 14.52 7.55 14.12
CA THR A 89 13.84 7.31 15.40
C THR A 89 14.90 7.29 16.50
N PRO A 90 14.78 8.04 17.60
CA PRO A 90 15.84 8.12 18.59
C PRO A 90 16.29 6.73 18.97
N ALA A 91 17.58 6.45 18.70
CA ALA A 91 18.16 5.16 19.02
C ALA A 91 17.88 4.87 20.50
N PRO A 92 17.51 3.65 20.85
CA PRO A 92 17.32 3.27 22.25
C PRO A 92 18.57 3.71 23.02
N THR A 93 18.35 4.38 24.15
CA THR A 93 19.40 4.92 25.03
C THR A 93 20.57 3.93 25.08
N PRO A 94 21.82 4.36 24.83
CA PRO A 94 22.93 3.43 24.79
C PRO A 94 22.95 2.66 26.10
N THR A 95 22.61 1.38 26.02
CA THR A 95 22.91 0.45 27.08
C THR A 95 24.43 0.45 27.23
N TRP A 96 24.92 0.60 28.45
CA TRP A 96 26.36 0.50 28.76
C TRP A 96 26.95 -0.66 27.98
N PRO A 97 28.17 -0.51 27.39
CA PRO A 97 28.78 -1.59 26.65
C PRO A 97 28.77 -2.83 27.54
N THR A 98 28.07 -3.85 27.09
CA THR A 98 28.10 -5.16 27.75
C THR A 98 29.57 -5.51 27.88
N PRO A 99 30.09 -5.82 29.08
CA PRO A 99 31.51 -6.12 29.27
C PRO A 99 31.89 -7.20 28.25
N THR A 100 32.93 -6.95 27.48
CA THR A 100 33.47 -7.94 26.54
C THR A 100 33.69 -9.22 27.36
N PRO A 101 32.99 -10.33 27.03
CA PRO A 101 33.14 -11.54 27.81
C PRO A 101 34.60 -11.92 27.84
N THR A 102 35.13 -12.11 29.05
CA THR A 102 36.50 -12.60 29.23
C THR A 102 36.63 -13.91 28.44
N PRO A 103 37.60 -14.06 27.53
CA PRO A 103 37.75 -15.28 26.76
C PRO A 103 37.73 -16.49 27.68
N GLU A 104 36.89 -17.48 27.38
CA GLU A 104 36.82 -18.73 28.15
C GLU A 104 38.20 -19.39 28.18
N PRO A 105 38.74 -19.77 29.34
CA PRO A 105 39.99 -20.48 29.40
C PRO A 105 39.79 -21.91 28.89
N LEU A 106 40.01 -22.09 27.58
CA LEU A 106 39.94 -23.38 26.92
C LEU A 106 41.34 -23.95 26.83
N ASP A 107 41.64 -24.95 27.67
CA ASP A 107 42.86 -25.71 27.61
C ASP A 107 42.70 -26.90 26.67
N GLY A 108 43.62 -27.03 25.70
CA GLY A 108 43.64 -28.13 24.73
C GLY A 108 42.88 -27.83 23.43
N PRO A 109 42.90 -28.80 22.50
CA PRO A 109 42.33 -28.60 21.15
C PRO A 109 40.85 -28.34 21.17
N ILE A 110 40.42 -27.42 20.33
CA ILE A 110 38.98 -27.12 20.09
C ILE A 110 38.52 -27.99 18.92
N THR A 111 37.46 -28.74 19.14
CA THR A 111 36.81 -29.56 18.10
C THR A 111 35.49 -28.96 17.68
N VAL A 112 35.28 -28.81 16.36
CA VAL A 112 34.09 -28.23 15.76
C VAL A 112 33.47 -29.22 14.78
N ALA A 113 32.15 -29.34 14.78
CA ALA A 113 31.43 -30.10 13.77
C ALA A 113 30.15 -29.41 13.31
N LEU A 114 29.75 -29.68 12.07
CA LEU A 114 28.48 -29.30 11.51
C LEU A 114 27.48 -30.44 11.75
N ALA A 115 26.30 -30.10 12.24
CA ALA A 115 25.20 -31.06 12.37
C ALA A 115 24.52 -31.29 11.00
N ASP A 116 23.78 -32.41 10.88
CA ASP A 116 23.01 -32.77 9.68
C ASP A 116 21.90 -31.75 9.37
N SER A 117 21.49 -30.95 10.36
CA SER A 117 20.52 -29.88 10.20
C SER A 117 21.07 -28.66 9.44
N VAL A 118 22.41 -28.56 9.28
CA VAL A 118 23.01 -27.43 8.52
C VAL A 118 22.63 -27.55 7.05
N PRO A 119 22.01 -26.53 6.45
CA PRO A 119 21.56 -26.56 5.06
C PRO A 119 22.73 -26.83 4.10
N VAL A 120 22.48 -27.64 3.08
CA VAL A 120 23.46 -28.05 2.08
C VAL A 120 24.15 -26.85 1.40
N GLN A 121 23.39 -25.76 1.19
CA GLN A 121 23.94 -24.53 0.59
C GLN A 121 24.96 -23.80 1.50
N TRP A 122 24.93 -24.00 2.82
CA TRP A 122 25.82 -23.33 3.79
C TRP A 122 27.01 -24.19 4.22
N GLY A 123 26.78 -25.48 4.30
CA GLY A 123 27.79 -26.45 4.79
C GLY A 123 29.16 -26.30 4.12
N PRO A 124 29.26 -26.32 2.78
CA PRO A 124 30.55 -26.21 2.08
C PRO A 124 31.34 -24.93 2.40
N ALA A 125 30.67 -23.79 2.49
CA ALA A 125 31.32 -22.51 2.80
C ALA A 125 31.86 -22.49 4.24
N LEU A 126 31.08 -23.00 5.20
CA LEU A 126 31.48 -23.11 6.61
C LEU A 126 32.70 -24.06 6.76
N LEU A 127 32.65 -25.24 6.14
CA LEU A 127 33.77 -26.21 6.16
C LEU A 127 35.02 -25.62 5.50
N ALA A 128 34.87 -24.95 4.36
CA ALA A 128 36.00 -24.31 3.69
C ALA A 128 36.64 -23.22 4.56
N ARG A 129 35.85 -22.46 5.33
CA ARG A 129 36.37 -21.46 6.28
C ARG A 129 37.06 -22.13 7.46
N LEU A 130 36.41 -23.10 8.11
CA LEU A 130 36.96 -23.82 9.26
C LEU A 130 38.27 -24.53 8.94
N ASN A 131 38.39 -25.22 7.79
CA ASN A 131 39.59 -25.95 7.36
C ASN A 131 40.79 -25.04 7.09
N ARG A 132 40.60 -23.72 6.95
CA ARG A 132 41.72 -22.76 6.84
C ARG A 132 42.20 -22.26 8.19
N ILE A 133 41.49 -22.57 9.28
CA ILE A 133 41.79 -22.10 10.63
C ILE A 133 42.42 -23.29 11.38
N HIS A 134 43.71 -23.23 11.60
CA HIS A 134 44.45 -24.31 12.27
C HIS A 134 44.61 -24.08 13.78
N GLN A 135 44.55 -22.80 14.21
CA GLN A 135 44.69 -22.40 15.60
C GLN A 135 43.75 -21.21 15.88
N VAL A 136 43.30 -21.12 17.12
CA VAL A 136 42.46 -20.02 17.62
C VAL A 136 43.00 -19.52 18.95
N GLU A 137 42.88 -18.23 19.18
CA GLU A 137 43.26 -17.60 20.43
C GLU A 137 42.18 -17.80 21.49
N THR A 138 42.56 -18.29 22.65
CA THR A 138 41.69 -18.49 23.81
C THR A 138 42.28 -17.79 25.04
N GLY A 139 41.56 -17.77 26.15
CA GLY A 139 42.12 -17.27 27.43
C GLY A 139 43.34 -18.07 27.93
N ALA A 140 43.61 -19.27 27.40
CA ALA A 140 44.77 -20.12 27.68
C ALA A 140 45.86 -20.04 26.58
N GLY A 141 45.75 -19.08 25.63
CA GLY A 141 46.67 -18.91 24.51
C GLY A 141 46.18 -19.60 23.22
N LEU A 142 47.06 -19.74 22.25
CA LEU A 142 46.75 -20.37 20.96
C LEU A 142 46.47 -21.86 21.13
N GLN A 143 45.30 -22.29 20.71
CA GLN A 143 44.85 -23.70 20.76
C GLN A 143 44.58 -24.23 19.35
N PRO A 144 44.95 -25.52 19.07
CA PRO A 144 44.60 -26.14 17.79
C PRO A 144 43.09 -26.23 17.59
N LEU A 145 42.63 -26.03 16.33
CA LEU A 145 41.22 -26.23 15.93
C LEU A 145 41.16 -27.43 14.97
N TYR A 146 40.25 -28.36 15.28
CA TYR A 146 40.00 -29.54 14.44
C TYR A 146 38.53 -29.60 14.05
N VAL A 147 38.28 -29.88 12.77
CA VAL A 147 36.91 -30.14 12.24
C VAL A 147 36.66 -31.65 12.32
N LEU A 148 35.55 -32.02 12.93
CA LEU A 148 35.14 -33.42 13.08
C LEU A 148 33.93 -33.71 12.20
N ASP A 149 33.81 -34.98 11.76
CA ASP A 149 32.64 -35.46 10.99
C ASP A 149 31.48 -35.88 11.90
N ARG A 150 31.70 -35.94 13.24
CA ARG A 150 30.71 -36.38 14.22
C ARG A 150 30.30 -35.27 15.16
N PRO A 151 29.11 -34.65 14.93
CA PRO A 151 28.64 -33.53 15.76
C PRO A 151 28.48 -33.85 17.24
N GLU A 152 28.12 -35.09 17.57
CA GLU A 152 27.93 -35.57 18.94
C GLU A 152 29.20 -35.64 19.78
N THR A 153 30.35 -35.69 19.15
CA THR A 153 31.65 -35.77 19.83
C THR A 153 32.39 -34.43 19.84
N ALA A 154 31.91 -33.44 19.11
CA ALA A 154 32.55 -32.14 19.02
C ALA A 154 32.22 -31.26 20.23
N GLN A 155 33.19 -30.46 20.69
CA GLN A 155 32.99 -29.47 21.77
C GLN A 155 32.13 -28.29 21.30
N VAL A 156 32.29 -27.90 20.04
CA VAL A 156 31.49 -26.85 19.38
C VAL A 156 30.69 -27.48 18.26
N ARG A 157 29.40 -27.19 18.28
CA ARG A 157 28.47 -27.69 17.29
C ARG A 157 27.85 -26.50 16.54
N ILE A 158 27.80 -26.61 15.24
CA ILE A 158 27.08 -25.69 14.37
C ILE A 158 25.83 -26.42 13.89
N ASP A 159 24.66 -25.91 14.27
CA ASP A 159 23.38 -26.51 13.91
C ASP A 159 22.30 -25.48 13.65
N LEU A 160 21.23 -25.91 12.97
CA LEU A 160 20.06 -25.11 12.73
C LEU A 160 19.04 -25.36 13.86
N ARG A 161 18.56 -24.31 14.49
CA ARG A 161 17.59 -24.38 15.59
C ARG A 161 16.62 -23.18 15.60
N PRO A 162 15.51 -23.23 16.37
CA PRO A 162 14.67 -22.06 16.57
C PRO A 162 15.46 -20.89 17.15
N VAL A 163 15.20 -19.65 16.67
CA VAL A 163 15.88 -18.43 17.18
C VAL A 163 15.71 -18.29 18.69
N ALA A 164 14.55 -18.65 19.24
CA ALA A 164 14.28 -18.61 20.68
C ALA A 164 15.31 -19.38 21.53
N SER A 165 15.95 -20.43 20.96
CA SER A 165 16.96 -21.28 21.63
C SER A 165 18.40 -21.03 21.16
N ALA A 166 18.61 -20.09 20.22
CA ALA A 166 19.94 -19.77 19.72
C ALA A 166 20.72 -18.92 20.71
N SER A 167 22.03 -19.18 20.84
CA SER A 167 22.93 -18.48 21.77
C SER A 167 24.00 -17.65 21.07
N ALA A 168 24.49 -18.10 19.93
CA ALA A 168 25.52 -17.44 19.15
C ALA A 168 25.26 -17.61 17.64
N PRO A 169 24.20 -16.96 17.11
CA PRO A 169 23.79 -17.16 15.73
C PRO A 169 24.80 -16.61 14.72
N LEU A 170 24.97 -17.36 13.62
CA LEU A 170 25.72 -16.97 12.42
C LEU A 170 24.81 -16.39 11.35
N ALA A 171 23.56 -16.81 11.32
CA ALA A 171 22.54 -16.30 10.44
C ALA A 171 21.15 -16.58 11.02
N GLU A 172 20.19 -15.73 10.69
CA GLU A 172 18.77 -15.88 11.07
C GLU A 172 17.90 -15.87 9.84
N ARG A 173 16.85 -16.67 9.82
CA ARG A 173 15.85 -16.69 8.74
C ARG A 173 14.45 -16.68 9.33
N VAL A 174 13.63 -15.75 8.85
CA VAL A 174 12.24 -15.56 9.23
C VAL A 174 11.35 -15.98 8.07
N PHE A 175 10.31 -16.73 8.36
CA PHE A 175 9.35 -17.21 7.36
C PHE A 175 7.96 -16.66 7.64
N ALA A 176 7.27 -16.30 6.56
CA ALA A 176 5.87 -15.90 6.62
C ALA A 176 4.97 -17.12 6.32
N VAL A 177 3.80 -17.14 6.94
CA VAL A 177 2.65 -17.94 6.48
C VAL A 177 1.76 -17.01 5.68
N ALA A 178 1.44 -17.39 4.47
CA ALA A 178 0.69 -16.53 3.56
C ALA A 178 -0.43 -17.26 2.84
N MET A 179 -1.44 -16.50 2.46
CA MET A 179 -2.55 -16.88 1.58
C MET A 179 -2.61 -15.91 0.39
N PRO A 180 -3.45 -16.13 -0.64
CA PRO A 180 -3.71 -15.12 -1.65
C PRO A 180 -4.24 -13.82 -1.03
N PHE A 181 -3.89 -12.67 -1.61
CA PHE A 181 -4.24 -11.34 -1.10
C PHE A 181 -5.73 -11.19 -0.75
N ALA A 182 -6.62 -11.67 -1.63
CA ALA A 182 -8.08 -11.58 -1.44
C ALA A 182 -8.60 -12.59 -0.39
N THR A 183 -7.97 -12.64 0.78
CA THR A 183 -8.33 -13.51 1.90
C THR A 183 -8.77 -12.68 3.10
N VAL A 184 -9.90 -13.06 3.71
CA VAL A 184 -10.43 -12.39 4.92
C VAL A 184 -9.66 -12.79 6.17
N ARG A 185 -9.21 -14.03 6.25
CA ARG A 185 -8.47 -14.57 7.41
C ARG A 185 -7.20 -13.76 7.70
N ASP A 186 -6.96 -13.42 8.98
CA ASP A 186 -5.82 -12.61 9.42
C ASP A 186 -4.80 -13.38 10.26
N ASP A 187 -5.22 -14.48 10.91
CA ASP A 187 -4.40 -15.21 11.87
C ASP A 187 -4.43 -16.73 11.62
N VAL A 188 -3.37 -17.40 12.03
CA VAL A 188 -3.24 -18.85 12.05
C VAL A 188 -2.46 -19.28 13.29
N SER A 189 -2.91 -20.34 13.98
CA SER A 189 -2.14 -20.88 15.08
C SER A 189 -0.94 -21.69 14.59
N LEU A 190 0.12 -21.75 15.39
CA LEU A 190 1.27 -22.61 15.10
C LEU A 190 0.87 -24.10 14.96
N ASP A 191 -0.14 -24.53 15.72
CA ASP A 191 -0.63 -25.91 15.65
C ASP A 191 -1.33 -26.19 14.31
N GLU A 192 -2.11 -25.25 13.78
CA GLU A 192 -2.67 -25.35 12.42
C GLU A 192 -1.57 -25.38 11.35
N VAL A 193 -0.54 -24.53 11.50
CA VAL A 193 0.62 -24.53 10.59
C VAL A 193 1.32 -25.88 10.62
N ARG A 194 1.54 -26.47 11.82
CA ARG A 194 2.13 -27.81 11.95
C ARG A 194 1.27 -28.89 11.35
N ALA A 195 -0.04 -28.83 11.58
CA ALA A 195 -0.98 -29.80 11.03
C ALA A 195 -0.97 -29.76 9.49
N ALA A 196 -0.99 -28.56 8.90
CA ALA A 196 -0.88 -28.37 7.45
C ALA A 196 0.49 -28.86 6.91
N TRP A 197 1.57 -28.56 7.62
CA TRP A 197 2.94 -28.96 7.28
C TRP A 197 3.11 -30.48 7.29
N GLN A 198 2.55 -31.14 8.28
CA GLN A 198 2.65 -32.60 8.48
C GLN A 198 1.56 -33.39 7.75
N GLY A 199 0.69 -32.73 6.97
CA GLY A 199 -0.37 -33.37 6.20
C GLY A 199 -1.40 -34.06 7.07
N ALA A 200 -1.76 -33.48 8.23
CA ALA A 200 -2.74 -34.05 9.13
C ALA A 200 -4.13 -34.08 8.47
N GLU A 201 -4.89 -35.14 8.74
CA GLU A 201 -6.23 -35.31 8.17
C GLU A 201 -7.16 -34.13 8.51
N GLY A 202 -7.82 -33.58 7.51
CA GLY A 202 -8.72 -32.43 7.66
C GLY A 202 -8.02 -31.07 7.70
N SER A 203 -6.69 -31.01 7.66
CA SER A 203 -5.94 -29.76 7.58
C SER A 203 -5.80 -29.30 6.12
N PRO A 204 -5.78 -27.98 5.85
CA PRO A 204 -5.43 -27.49 4.53
C PRO A 204 -3.97 -27.86 4.21
N PRO A 205 -3.61 -28.06 2.93
CA PRO A 205 -2.22 -28.38 2.56
C PRO A 205 -1.30 -27.17 2.76
N ALA A 206 -0.07 -27.44 3.18
CA ALA A 206 1.01 -26.47 3.17
C ALA A 206 1.83 -26.60 1.89
N TYR A 207 2.16 -25.47 1.27
CA TYR A 207 3.03 -25.35 0.10
C TYR A 207 4.34 -24.66 0.51
N ALA A 208 5.46 -25.27 0.19
CA ALA A 208 6.78 -24.70 0.52
C ALA A 208 7.84 -25.13 -0.49
N SER A 209 8.91 -24.33 -0.63
CA SER A 209 10.08 -24.73 -1.44
C SER A 209 10.95 -25.73 -0.69
N VAL A 210 11.81 -26.44 -1.44
CA VAL A 210 12.76 -27.40 -0.87
C VAL A 210 13.67 -26.73 0.17
N GLU A 211 14.09 -25.48 -0.09
CA GLU A 211 14.94 -24.69 0.81
C GLU A 211 14.17 -24.32 2.10
N THR A 212 12.92 -23.89 1.97
CA THR A 212 12.06 -23.58 3.12
C THR A 212 11.86 -24.82 4.00
N VAL A 213 11.60 -25.97 3.38
CA VAL A 213 11.42 -27.24 4.10
C VAL A 213 12.70 -27.63 4.85
N ALA A 214 13.86 -27.52 4.23
CA ALA A 214 15.14 -27.84 4.88
C ALA A 214 15.38 -26.94 6.11
N LEU A 215 15.05 -25.65 6.01
CA LEU A 215 15.27 -24.66 7.08
C LEU A 215 14.27 -24.79 8.22
N LEU A 216 13.01 -25.13 7.96
CA LEU A 216 11.96 -25.22 8.99
C LEU A 216 11.79 -26.61 9.62
N ARG A 217 12.48 -27.63 9.11
CA ARG A 217 12.42 -28.99 9.68
C ARG A 217 12.70 -29.07 11.19
N PRO A 218 13.65 -28.31 11.77
CA PRO A 218 13.88 -28.31 13.22
C PRO A 218 12.72 -27.74 14.04
N VAL A 219 11.84 -26.95 13.43
CA VAL A 219 10.68 -26.30 14.08
C VAL A 219 9.39 -27.07 13.86
N LEU A 220 9.15 -27.51 12.61
CA LEU A 220 7.88 -28.08 12.18
C LEU A 220 7.92 -29.61 11.99
N GLY A 221 9.12 -30.21 12.02
CA GLY A 221 9.31 -31.64 11.78
C GLY A 221 9.32 -32.00 10.30
N ASP A 222 9.00 -33.27 9.99
CA ASP A 222 8.97 -33.76 8.62
C ASP A 222 7.83 -33.14 7.82
N PHE A 223 8.12 -32.78 6.56
CA PHE A 223 7.17 -32.16 5.66
C PHE A 223 6.40 -33.21 4.86
N ALA A 224 5.08 -33.17 4.93
CA ALA A 224 4.17 -33.99 4.12
C ALA A 224 3.23 -33.15 3.25
N GLY A 225 3.46 -31.84 3.18
CA GLY A 225 2.75 -30.93 2.28
C GLY A 225 3.23 -31.04 0.83
N VAL A 226 3.00 -29.98 0.03
CA VAL A 226 3.29 -29.94 -1.40
C VAL A 226 4.58 -29.18 -1.66
N LEU A 227 5.62 -29.88 -2.15
CA LEU A 227 6.85 -29.25 -2.59
C LEU A 227 6.60 -28.43 -3.86
N THR A 228 6.87 -27.13 -3.78
CA THR A 228 6.55 -26.18 -4.86
C THR A 228 7.71 -25.20 -5.05
N PRO A 229 8.19 -24.98 -6.28
CA PRO A 229 9.18 -23.95 -6.54
C PRO A 229 8.70 -22.58 -6.06
N GLN A 230 9.62 -21.76 -5.50
CA GLN A 230 9.29 -20.45 -4.92
C GLN A 230 8.44 -19.58 -5.85
N GLY A 231 8.81 -19.47 -7.13
CA GLY A 231 8.07 -18.65 -8.11
C GLY A 231 6.68 -19.19 -8.51
N GLN A 232 6.30 -20.39 -8.04
CA GLN A 232 5.01 -21.03 -8.33
C GLN A 232 4.10 -21.11 -7.08
N LEU A 233 4.57 -20.69 -5.91
CA LEU A 233 3.81 -20.80 -4.66
C LEU A 233 2.46 -20.09 -4.74
N LEU A 234 2.43 -18.87 -5.27
CA LEU A 234 1.18 -18.11 -5.37
C LEU A 234 0.15 -18.83 -6.26
N SER A 235 0.52 -19.21 -7.47
CA SER A 235 -0.40 -19.89 -8.40
C SER A 235 -0.89 -21.24 -7.84
N ALA A 236 -0.05 -21.92 -7.06
CA ALA A 236 -0.41 -23.16 -6.41
C ALA A 236 -1.51 -22.95 -5.35
N ILE A 237 -1.32 -21.96 -4.44
CA ILE A 237 -2.32 -21.68 -3.40
C ILE A 237 -3.57 -20.97 -3.92
N GLU A 238 -3.49 -20.23 -5.04
CA GLU A 238 -4.67 -19.67 -5.72
C GLU A 238 -5.56 -20.78 -6.29
N SER A 239 -4.96 -21.89 -6.70
CA SER A 239 -5.68 -23.05 -7.24
C SER A 239 -6.23 -24.00 -6.16
N ASP A 240 -5.86 -23.80 -4.90
CA ASP A 240 -6.21 -24.66 -3.77
C ASP A 240 -6.76 -23.82 -2.60
N PRO A 241 -8.08 -23.57 -2.57
CA PRO A 241 -8.69 -22.70 -1.57
C PRO A 241 -8.43 -23.18 -0.13
N GLY A 242 -7.92 -22.27 0.69
CA GLY A 242 -7.57 -22.54 2.09
C GLY A 242 -6.15 -23.01 2.31
N ALA A 243 -5.39 -23.34 1.26
CA ALA A 243 -3.98 -23.72 1.36
C ALA A 243 -3.11 -22.61 1.94
N LEU A 244 -2.03 -22.99 2.62
CA LEU A 244 -1.04 -22.09 3.21
C LEU A 244 0.26 -22.14 2.42
N ALA A 245 0.79 -21.01 2.00
CA ALA A 245 2.17 -20.91 1.56
C ALA A 245 3.07 -20.57 2.73
N ILE A 246 4.20 -21.29 2.86
CA ILE A 246 5.24 -20.96 3.84
C ILE A 246 6.48 -20.59 3.06
N LEU A 247 6.94 -19.33 3.22
CA LEU A 247 8.00 -18.76 2.40
C LEU A 247 8.88 -17.81 3.20
N PRO A 248 10.14 -17.56 2.78
CA PRO A 248 10.99 -16.57 3.41
C PRO A 248 10.33 -15.18 3.41
N PHE A 249 10.49 -14.42 4.51
CA PHE A 249 9.92 -13.08 4.67
C PHE A 249 10.20 -12.15 3.48
N ASP A 250 11.44 -12.12 3.01
CA ASP A 250 11.91 -11.29 1.91
C ASP A 250 11.45 -11.77 0.51
N GLN A 251 10.71 -12.87 0.45
CA GLN A 251 10.10 -13.39 -0.78
C GLN A 251 8.59 -13.11 -0.88
N LEU A 252 8.04 -12.38 0.08
CA LEU A 252 6.69 -11.83 -0.03
C LEU A 252 6.61 -10.82 -1.20
N ASP A 253 5.43 -10.69 -1.76
CA ASP A 253 5.04 -9.64 -2.70
C ASP A 253 3.57 -9.25 -2.50
N PRO A 254 3.07 -8.14 -3.07
CA PRO A 254 1.73 -7.63 -2.80
C PRO A 254 0.57 -8.59 -3.09
N ARG A 255 0.79 -9.67 -3.83
CA ARG A 255 -0.24 -10.68 -4.14
C ARG A 255 -0.47 -11.66 -3.00
N PHE A 256 0.43 -11.69 -2.02
CA PHE A 256 0.27 -12.49 -0.81
C PHE A 256 -0.35 -11.66 0.31
N LYS A 257 -1.17 -12.30 1.11
CA LYS A 257 -1.55 -11.83 2.44
C LYS A 257 -0.77 -12.62 3.47
N ALA A 258 0.16 -11.98 4.16
CA ALA A 258 0.82 -12.57 5.31
C ALA A 258 -0.15 -12.68 6.49
N LEU A 259 -0.21 -13.85 7.13
CA LEU A 259 -1.00 -14.10 8.33
C LEU A 259 -0.13 -13.87 9.57
N THR A 260 -0.74 -13.40 10.65
CA THR A 260 -0.12 -13.51 11.97
C THR A 260 -0.06 -14.98 12.38
N VAL A 261 0.96 -15.34 13.17
CA VAL A 261 1.08 -16.70 13.73
C VAL A 261 1.04 -16.59 15.25
N ASP A 262 0.03 -17.18 15.87
CA ASP A 262 -0.28 -17.01 17.31
C ASP A 262 -0.32 -15.52 17.71
N GLY A 263 -0.90 -14.66 16.88
CA GLY A 263 -1.01 -13.23 17.09
C GLY A 263 0.28 -12.43 16.84
N VAL A 264 1.39 -13.05 16.45
CA VAL A 264 2.65 -12.35 16.13
C VAL A 264 2.69 -11.99 14.65
N ASN A 265 2.70 -10.69 14.34
CA ASN A 265 2.75 -10.18 12.97
C ASN A 265 4.20 -10.05 12.49
N VAL A 266 4.59 -10.85 11.50
CA VAL A 266 5.92 -10.83 10.88
C VAL A 266 6.20 -9.52 10.13
N LEU A 267 5.17 -8.77 9.74
CA LEU A 267 5.29 -7.48 9.04
C LEU A 267 5.55 -6.31 9.99
N SER A 268 5.29 -6.46 11.29
CA SER A 268 5.36 -5.37 12.26
C SER A 268 6.77 -4.79 12.39
N ASN A 269 6.91 -3.47 12.41
CA ASN A 269 8.17 -2.79 12.75
C ASN A 269 8.61 -3.02 14.22
N ARG A 270 7.66 -3.46 15.09
CA ARG A 270 7.90 -3.87 16.49
C ARG A 270 8.03 -5.40 16.66
N PHE A 271 8.40 -6.11 15.60
CA PHE A 271 8.51 -7.56 15.59
C PHE A 271 9.61 -8.07 16.53
N ASP A 272 9.25 -8.99 17.43
CA ASP A 272 10.22 -9.74 18.23
C ASP A 272 10.48 -11.11 17.59
N ILE A 273 11.67 -11.27 17.00
CA ILE A 273 12.09 -12.51 16.34
C ILE A 273 12.14 -13.69 17.30
N ARG A 274 12.40 -13.48 18.61
CA ARG A 274 12.45 -14.55 19.60
C ARG A 274 11.08 -15.08 20.00
N ALA A 275 10.07 -14.24 19.90
CA ALA A 275 8.68 -14.63 20.14
C ALA A 275 8.04 -15.30 18.91
N TYR A 276 8.65 -15.19 17.74
CA TYR A 276 8.07 -15.71 16.50
C TYR A 276 8.48 -17.15 16.23
N PRO A 277 7.52 -18.09 16.13
CA PRO A 277 7.81 -19.52 16.07
C PRO A 277 8.47 -19.97 14.75
N LEU A 278 8.26 -19.27 13.65
CA LEU A 278 8.82 -19.61 12.34
C LEU A 278 10.11 -18.82 12.03
N ALA A 279 10.95 -18.63 13.05
CA ALA A 279 12.28 -18.06 12.92
C ALA A 279 13.33 -19.10 13.32
N VAL A 280 14.31 -19.32 12.45
CA VAL A 280 15.40 -20.25 12.66
C VAL A 280 16.74 -19.55 12.60
N ALA A 281 17.70 -20.04 13.37
CA ALA A 281 19.08 -19.56 13.38
C ALA A 281 20.04 -20.70 13.09
N LEU A 282 21.06 -20.39 12.29
CA LEU A 282 22.27 -21.20 12.26
C LEU A 282 23.11 -20.79 13.47
N ASP A 283 23.19 -21.65 14.46
CA ASP A 283 23.77 -21.33 15.77
C ASP A 283 25.05 -22.07 16.04
N VAL A 284 25.97 -21.44 16.76
CA VAL A 284 27.18 -22.04 17.26
C VAL A 284 27.00 -22.30 18.75
N SER A 285 27.06 -23.53 19.16
CA SER A 285 26.80 -23.93 20.54
C SER A 285 27.90 -24.83 21.12
N GLY A 286 27.95 -24.96 22.45
CA GLY A 286 28.89 -25.77 23.15
C GLY A 286 30.11 -25.01 23.70
N ARG A 287 31.03 -25.75 24.33
CA ARG A 287 32.23 -25.18 24.95
C ARG A 287 33.21 -24.69 23.90
N GLY A 288 33.43 -23.39 23.82
CA GLY A 288 34.25 -22.74 22.79
C GLY A 288 33.45 -22.05 21.69
N ALA A 289 32.11 -22.00 21.79
CA ALA A 289 31.26 -21.28 20.84
C ALA A 289 31.64 -19.81 20.72
N SER A 290 31.94 -19.13 21.84
CA SER A 290 32.39 -17.74 21.90
C SER A 290 33.66 -17.43 21.13
N VAL A 291 34.51 -18.46 20.94
CA VAL A 291 35.76 -18.35 20.19
C VAL A 291 35.56 -18.67 18.70
N VAL A 292 34.70 -19.63 18.39
CA VAL A 292 34.47 -20.08 17.00
C VAL A 292 33.51 -19.16 16.24
N GLN A 293 32.44 -18.67 16.89
CA GLN A 293 31.43 -17.85 16.25
C GLN A 293 31.99 -16.61 15.53
N PRO A 294 32.90 -15.81 16.14
CA PRO A 294 33.46 -14.63 15.46
C PRO A 294 34.24 -14.95 14.18
N LEU A 295 34.79 -16.15 14.07
CA LEU A 295 35.58 -16.61 12.90
C LEU A 295 34.70 -16.93 11.68
N LEU A 296 33.37 -17.06 11.89
CA LEU A 296 32.43 -17.52 10.89
C LEU A 296 31.34 -16.45 10.55
N ARG A 297 31.35 -15.28 11.22
CA ARG A 297 30.31 -14.25 11.08
C ARG A 297 30.06 -13.78 9.65
N ASP A 298 31.08 -13.76 8.82
CA ASP A 298 31.08 -13.28 7.44
C ASP A 298 30.86 -14.36 6.38
N VAL A 299 30.63 -15.61 6.83
CA VAL A 299 30.53 -16.76 5.91
C VAL A 299 29.11 -16.84 5.30
N ILE A 300 28.07 -16.53 6.08
CA ILE A 300 26.67 -16.57 5.62
C ILE A 300 26.13 -15.16 5.57
N LEU A 301 25.96 -14.63 4.37
CA LEU A 301 25.40 -13.30 4.13
C LEU A 301 24.17 -13.39 3.22
N PRO A 302 23.20 -12.51 3.41
CA PRO A 302 23.06 -11.59 4.54
C PRO A 302 22.82 -12.36 5.86
N TYR A 303 23.18 -11.74 6.98
CA TYR A 303 22.96 -12.31 8.32
C TYR A 303 21.49 -12.66 8.56
N THR A 304 20.60 -11.77 8.19
CA THR A 304 19.13 -11.98 8.29
C THR A 304 18.44 -11.62 6.99
N ASN A 305 17.32 -12.28 6.72
CA ASN A 305 16.39 -11.91 5.64
C ASN A 305 15.30 -10.94 6.11
N ARG A 306 15.35 -10.49 7.38
CA ARG A 306 14.44 -9.50 7.93
C ARG A 306 15.18 -8.54 8.87
N ASP A 307 15.79 -7.53 8.27
CA ASP A 307 16.49 -6.46 8.97
C ASP A 307 15.52 -5.31 9.27
N ALA A 308 15.22 -5.06 10.55
CA ALA A 308 14.32 -4.01 10.95
C ALA A 308 14.77 -2.60 10.51
N SER A 309 16.08 -2.37 10.36
CA SER A 309 16.65 -1.11 9.90
C SER A 309 16.41 -0.82 8.41
N ARG A 310 15.84 -1.77 7.69
CA ARG A 310 15.50 -1.69 6.25
C ARG A 310 14.02 -1.84 5.96
N LEU A 311 13.20 -1.86 7.01
CA LEU A 311 11.76 -2.02 6.92
C LEU A 311 11.10 -0.67 7.17
N THR A 312 10.12 -0.32 6.34
CA THR A 312 9.26 0.85 6.49
C THR A 312 7.80 0.43 6.40
N GLN A 313 7.01 0.84 7.39
CA GLN A 313 5.55 0.75 7.34
C GLN A 313 4.97 2.12 6.96
N LEU A 314 4.28 2.17 5.82
CA LEU A 314 3.53 3.33 5.33
C LEU A 314 2.03 3.06 5.49
N ILE A 315 1.31 3.92 6.21
CA ILE A 315 -0.16 3.90 6.24
C ILE A 315 -0.70 5.01 5.35
N MET A 316 -1.65 4.67 4.47
CA MET A 316 -2.40 5.62 3.63
C MET A 316 -3.89 5.54 3.96
N THR A 317 -4.56 6.71 4.04
CA THR A 317 -5.99 6.81 4.40
C THR A 317 -6.88 7.15 3.22
N GLY A 318 -8.18 6.98 3.41
CA GLY A 318 -9.20 7.55 2.54
C GLY A 318 -9.34 9.07 2.71
N VAL A 319 -10.39 9.63 2.12
CA VAL A 319 -10.62 11.08 2.07
C VAL A 319 -10.97 11.65 3.43
N THR A 320 -10.25 12.70 3.84
CA THR A 320 -10.43 13.40 5.11
C THR A 320 -11.03 14.77 4.87
N ALA A 321 -12.11 15.08 5.61
CA ALA A 321 -12.72 16.40 5.64
C ALA A 321 -13.27 16.68 7.06
N MET A 322 -12.46 17.27 7.91
CA MET A 322 -12.85 17.65 9.27
C MET A 322 -13.68 18.94 9.23
N SER A 323 -14.89 18.82 8.67
CA SER A 323 -15.86 19.89 8.41
C SER A 323 -17.24 19.48 8.92
N ARG A 324 -18.24 20.34 8.77
CA ARG A 324 -19.66 20.08 9.07
C ARG A 324 -19.86 19.41 10.45
N VAL A 325 -20.52 18.24 10.50
CA VAL A 325 -20.82 17.56 11.77
C VAL A 325 -19.56 16.96 12.41
N THR A 326 -18.57 16.51 11.63
CA THR A 326 -17.26 16.09 12.17
C THR A 326 -16.64 17.24 12.97
N ALA A 327 -16.53 18.43 12.38
CA ALA A 327 -16.01 19.62 13.06
C ALA A 327 -16.81 19.97 14.32
N LEU A 328 -18.16 19.94 14.25
CA LEU A 328 -19.02 20.17 15.41
C LEU A 328 -18.75 19.16 16.54
N ARG A 329 -18.50 17.89 16.24
CA ARG A 329 -18.13 16.89 17.25
C ARG A 329 -16.77 17.16 17.86
N MET A 330 -15.82 17.62 17.06
CA MET A 330 -14.50 18.01 17.54
C MET A 330 -14.57 19.22 18.50
N ASP A 331 -15.39 20.22 18.17
CA ASP A 331 -15.63 21.37 19.05
C ASP A 331 -16.28 20.97 20.38
N GLN A 332 -17.21 19.99 20.35
CA GLN A 332 -17.93 19.53 21.54
C GLN A 332 -17.14 18.57 22.43
N LYS A 333 -16.28 17.72 21.85
CA LYS A 333 -15.65 16.58 22.54
C LYS A 333 -14.14 16.66 22.63
N GLY A 334 -13.53 17.67 22.00
CA GLY A 334 -12.08 17.86 21.89
C GLY A 334 -11.55 17.58 20.49
N TYR A 335 -10.54 18.34 20.09
CA TYR A 335 -10.02 18.34 18.73
C TYR A 335 -9.35 17.02 18.31
N ASP A 336 -8.91 16.21 19.28
CA ASP A 336 -8.36 14.87 19.10
C ASP A 336 -9.43 13.75 19.05
N TYR A 337 -10.72 14.09 19.22
CA TYR A 337 -11.80 13.11 19.33
C TYR A 337 -11.82 12.08 18.19
N PRO A 338 -11.63 12.44 16.91
CA PRO A 338 -11.64 11.47 15.83
C PRO A 338 -10.58 10.37 15.95
N SER A 339 -9.40 10.70 16.44
CA SER A 339 -8.24 9.80 16.45
C SER A 339 -8.15 8.87 17.65
N ARG A 340 -8.87 9.16 18.75
CA ARG A 340 -8.66 8.52 20.08
C ARG A 340 -8.67 6.99 20.10
N VAL A 341 -9.46 6.37 19.24
CA VAL A 341 -9.62 4.89 19.21
C VAL A 341 -8.55 4.22 18.35
N ILE A 342 -8.05 4.92 17.34
CA ILE A 342 -7.20 4.34 16.30
C ILE A 342 -5.74 4.81 16.36
N SER A 343 -5.44 5.86 17.13
CA SER A 343 -4.13 6.53 17.13
C SER A 343 -2.96 5.59 17.41
N ASP A 344 -3.09 4.62 18.31
CA ASP A 344 -1.99 3.71 18.66
C ASP A 344 -1.45 2.91 17.47
N VAL A 345 -2.33 2.52 16.54
CA VAL A 345 -1.95 1.76 15.35
C VAL A 345 -1.32 2.66 14.30
N PHE A 346 -1.87 3.88 14.10
CA PHE A 346 -1.36 4.84 13.13
C PHE A 346 -0.02 5.42 13.56
N ALA A 347 0.09 5.89 14.80
CA ALA A 347 1.33 6.43 15.38
C ALA A 347 2.44 5.37 15.54
N ALA A 348 2.12 4.10 15.40
CA ALA A 348 3.10 3.02 15.37
C ALA A 348 3.72 2.79 13.98
N ALA A 349 3.13 3.34 12.92
CA ALA A 349 3.71 3.28 11.58
C ALA A 349 4.95 4.20 11.49
N ASP A 350 5.77 3.95 10.49
CA ASP A 350 6.97 4.76 10.25
C ASP A 350 6.64 6.01 9.41
N ILE A 351 5.62 5.91 8.56
CA ILE A 351 5.09 7.01 7.76
C ILE A 351 3.56 6.92 7.81
N THR A 352 2.90 7.97 8.31
CA THR A 352 1.44 8.12 8.28
C THR A 352 1.06 9.21 7.28
N HIS A 353 0.38 8.79 6.22
CA HIS A 353 -0.12 9.65 5.16
C HIS A 353 -1.63 9.88 5.31
N ILE A 354 -2.05 11.14 5.21
CA ILE A 354 -3.45 11.55 5.22
C ILE A 354 -3.82 12.20 3.88
N SER A 355 -4.93 11.77 3.27
CA SER A 355 -5.52 12.46 2.13
C SER A 355 -6.53 13.49 2.63
N ASN A 356 -6.20 14.78 2.57
CA ASN A 356 -7.08 15.86 3.03
C ASN A 356 -7.62 16.68 1.86
N GLU A 357 -8.94 16.76 1.75
CA GLU A 357 -9.57 17.42 0.60
C GLU A 357 -10.03 18.87 0.86
N VAL A 358 -9.92 19.39 2.09
CA VAL A 358 -10.46 20.70 2.47
C VAL A 358 -9.37 21.66 2.96
N PRO A 359 -9.50 22.98 2.73
CA PRO A 359 -8.49 23.94 3.18
C PRO A 359 -8.54 24.14 4.70
N PHE A 360 -7.37 24.34 5.34
CA PHE A 360 -7.26 24.82 6.71
C PHE A 360 -7.28 26.36 6.74
N LEU A 361 -8.27 26.93 7.46
CA LEU A 361 -8.49 28.38 7.53
C LEU A 361 -8.82 28.81 8.97
N ASP A 362 -8.14 29.83 9.49
CA ASP A 362 -8.31 30.37 10.84
C ASP A 362 -9.74 30.90 11.12
N ASP A 363 -10.42 31.34 10.07
CA ASP A 363 -11.78 31.86 10.13
C ASP A 363 -12.84 30.79 9.73
N CYS A 364 -12.42 29.54 9.59
CA CYS A 364 -13.36 28.44 9.36
C CYS A 364 -14.22 28.20 10.60
N VAL A 365 -15.53 28.16 10.39
CA VAL A 365 -16.53 27.84 11.42
C VAL A 365 -17.25 26.58 11.02
N ALA A 366 -17.41 25.64 11.96
CA ALA A 366 -18.17 24.42 11.72
C ALA A 366 -19.63 24.76 11.35
N ASP A 367 -20.04 24.40 10.14
CA ASP A 367 -21.42 24.50 9.68
C ASP A 367 -21.98 23.08 9.52
N PRO A 368 -22.80 22.60 10.47
CA PRO A 368 -23.34 21.23 10.46
C PRO A 368 -24.45 21.03 9.42
N THR A 369 -24.74 22.01 8.58
CA THR A 369 -25.76 21.90 7.54
C THR A 369 -25.36 20.84 6.52
N GLU A 370 -26.13 19.76 6.42
CA GLU A 370 -25.83 18.58 5.59
C GLU A 370 -25.61 18.92 4.10
N ASN A 371 -26.36 19.90 3.58
CA ASN A 371 -26.29 20.31 2.18
C ASN A 371 -25.23 21.40 1.92
N ASN A 372 -24.44 21.79 2.92
CA ASN A 372 -23.32 22.68 2.71
C ASN A 372 -22.17 21.91 2.04
N LEU A 373 -21.83 22.31 0.81
CA LEU A 373 -20.73 21.76 0.01
C LEU A 373 -19.54 22.74 -0.10
N ILE A 374 -19.51 23.80 0.70
CA ILE A 374 -18.38 24.72 0.83
C ILE A 374 -17.70 24.37 2.15
N LEU A 375 -16.62 23.60 2.06
CA LEU A 375 -16.00 22.92 3.17
C LEU A 375 -14.67 23.57 3.56
N CYS A 376 -14.41 23.66 4.87
CA CYS A 376 -13.11 24.01 5.42
C CYS A 376 -12.87 23.32 6.76
N SER A 377 -11.62 23.28 7.20
CA SER A 377 -11.21 22.88 8.54
C SER A 377 -10.58 24.04 9.29
N HIS A 378 -10.87 24.15 10.58
CA HIS A 378 -10.12 25.08 11.44
C HIS A 378 -8.75 24.47 11.82
N PRO A 379 -7.63 25.25 11.91
CA PRO A 379 -6.31 24.73 12.25
C PRO A 379 -6.25 23.93 13.56
N ASN A 380 -7.09 24.24 14.54
CA ASN A 380 -7.16 23.46 15.80
C ASN A 380 -7.50 21.98 15.57
N TYR A 381 -8.17 21.64 14.47
CA TYR A 381 -8.52 20.25 14.17
C TYR A 381 -7.32 19.41 13.73
N TRP A 382 -6.19 20.08 13.42
CA TRP A 382 -4.91 19.39 13.20
C TRP A 382 -4.52 18.47 14.37
N ALA A 383 -4.96 18.75 15.59
CA ALA A 383 -4.71 17.90 16.75
C ALA A 383 -5.14 16.44 16.56
N ALA A 384 -6.19 16.16 15.75
CA ALA A 384 -6.59 14.80 15.43
C ALA A 384 -5.55 14.11 14.53
N LEU A 385 -5.02 14.81 13.55
CA LEU A 385 -4.00 14.28 12.62
C LEU A 385 -2.63 14.17 13.30
N GLU A 386 -2.28 15.12 14.15
CA GLU A 386 -1.06 15.07 14.97
C GLU A 386 -1.08 13.85 15.90
N ALA A 387 -2.22 13.53 16.52
CA ALA A 387 -2.38 12.35 17.38
C ALA A 387 -2.22 11.01 16.62
N LEU A 388 -2.41 11.01 15.30
CA LEU A 388 -2.12 9.86 14.44
C LEU A 388 -0.63 9.75 14.08
N GLY A 389 0.19 10.74 14.40
CA GLY A 389 1.57 10.81 13.94
C GLY A 389 1.68 11.12 12.45
N THR A 390 0.83 12.02 11.92
CA THR A 390 0.81 12.36 10.49
C THR A 390 2.12 12.99 10.03
N ASP A 391 2.77 12.39 9.05
CA ASP A 391 4.04 12.82 8.45
C ASP A 391 3.84 13.57 7.14
N ILE A 392 2.87 13.12 6.31
CA ILE A 392 2.67 13.59 4.94
C ILE A 392 1.18 13.80 4.66
N VAL A 393 0.84 14.85 3.93
CA VAL A 393 -0.55 15.14 3.53
C VAL A 393 -0.69 15.23 2.01
N GLY A 394 -1.57 14.38 1.44
CA GLY A 394 -2.04 14.52 0.07
C GLY A 394 -3.13 15.59 -0.02
N LEU A 395 -3.00 16.54 -0.94
CA LEU A 395 -3.91 17.66 -1.14
C LEU A 395 -4.49 17.67 -2.56
N SER A 396 -4.90 16.51 -3.07
CA SER A 396 -5.49 16.40 -4.42
C SER A 396 -7.00 16.63 -4.45
N GLY A 397 -7.59 17.13 -3.35
CA GLY A 397 -9.02 17.24 -3.16
C GLY A 397 -9.74 18.26 -4.06
N ASN A 398 -11.00 17.95 -4.45
CA ASN A 398 -11.84 18.85 -5.22
C ASN A 398 -12.35 20.04 -4.37
N HIS A 399 -12.26 19.98 -3.05
CA HIS A 399 -12.65 21.03 -2.10
C HIS A 399 -11.50 21.95 -1.66
N VAL A 400 -10.28 21.75 -2.14
CA VAL A 400 -9.11 22.56 -1.72
C VAL A 400 -9.28 24.07 -1.98
N ASN A 401 -10.15 24.45 -2.91
CA ASN A 401 -10.42 25.85 -3.30
C ASN A 401 -11.86 26.31 -2.97
N ASP A 402 -12.58 25.68 -2.06
CA ASP A 402 -13.96 26.05 -1.72
C ASP A 402 -14.10 27.49 -1.21
N PHE A 403 -13.06 28.01 -0.59
CA PHE A 403 -12.94 29.42 -0.20
C PHE A 403 -12.17 30.26 -1.24
N GLY A 404 -12.23 29.84 -2.49
CA GLY A 404 -11.57 30.50 -3.62
C GLY A 404 -10.04 30.39 -3.60
N ARG A 405 -9.40 31.06 -4.56
CA ARG A 405 -7.94 31.01 -4.73
C ARG A 405 -7.18 31.59 -3.53
N GLU A 406 -7.76 32.58 -2.84
CA GLU A 406 -7.15 33.17 -1.65
C GLU A 406 -7.25 32.20 -0.45
N GLY A 407 -8.38 31.49 -0.28
CA GLY A 407 -8.49 30.44 0.73
C GLY A 407 -7.45 29.33 0.51
N ALA A 408 -7.31 28.84 -0.72
CA ALA A 408 -6.28 27.88 -1.06
C ALA A 408 -4.87 28.37 -0.75
N ARG A 409 -4.56 29.64 -1.09
CA ARG A 409 -3.27 30.27 -0.80
C ARG A 409 -2.99 30.32 0.71
N ARG A 410 -3.97 30.72 1.51
CA ARG A 410 -3.89 30.74 2.99
C ARG A 410 -3.64 29.34 3.55
N SER A 411 -4.36 28.34 3.08
CA SER A 411 -4.20 26.95 3.51
C SER A 411 -2.80 26.42 3.18
N LEU A 412 -2.31 26.59 1.96
CA LEU A 412 -0.97 26.17 1.54
C LEU A 412 0.12 26.90 2.35
N THR A 413 -0.09 28.20 2.65
CA THR A 413 0.82 28.96 3.51
C THR A 413 0.86 28.39 4.92
N TRP A 414 -0.31 28.05 5.48
CA TRP A 414 -0.41 27.43 6.80
C TRP A 414 0.38 26.10 6.89
N TYR A 415 0.25 25.19 5.90
CA TYR A 415 1.06 23.97 5.86
C TYR A 415 2.55 24.26 5.86
N ARG A 416 3.02 25.23 5.05
CA ARG A 416 4.43 25.62 4.98
C ARG A 416 4.95 26.22 6.29
N GLU A 417 4.18 27.13 6.90
CA GLU A 417 4.56 27.81 8.15
C GLU A 417 4.63 26.84 9.34
N ASN A 418 3.82 25.76 9.30
CA ASN A 418 3.84 24.71 10.32
C ASN A 418 4.81 23.57 9.99
N GLY A 419 5.53 23.64 8.86
CA GLY A 419 6.51 22.64 8.46
C GLY A 419 5.91 21.28 8.14
N ILE A 420 4.63 21.24 7.73
CA ILE A 420 3.91 20.01 7.39
C ILE A 420 4.16 19.69 5.90
N PRO A 421 4.79 18.55 5.59
CA PRO A 421 5.02 18.11 4.21
C PRO A 421 3.69 17.79 3.51
N TYR A 422 3.51 18.33 2.30
CA TYR A 422 2.32 18.09 1.48
C TYR A 422 2.67 17.99 -0.01
N TYR A 423 1.77 17.44 -0.79
CA TYR A 423 1.89 17.31 -2.24
C TYR A 423 0.49 17.26 -2.90
N GLY A 424 0.41 17.34 -4.23
CA GLY A 424 -0.86 17.28 -4.97
C GLY A 424 -1.57 18.63 -5.14
N SER A 425 -1.22 19.64 -4.34
CA SER A 425 -1.61 21.05 -4.51
C SER A 425 -0.42 21.98 -4.41
N GLY A 426 -0.53 23.17 -4.99
CA GLY A 426 0.54 24.16 -4.99
C GLY A 426 0.06 25.57 -5.30
N PHE A 427 0.94 26.55 -5.19
CA PHE A 427 0.65 27.96 -5.54
C PHE A 427 0.49 28.17 -7.04
N ASN A 428 0.87 27.18 -7.84
CA ASN A 428 0.73 27.11 -9.29
C ASN A 428 0.79 25.62 -9.72
N VAL A 429 0.50 25.32 -11.00
CA VAL A 429 0.46 23.97 -11.53
C VAL A 429 1.80 23.22 -11.41
N ASN A 430 2.94 23.91 -11.54
CA ASN A 430 4.25 23.27 -11.43
C ASN A 430 4.50 22.72 -10.00
N GLU A 431 4.11 23.50 -8.99
CA GLU A 431 4.18 23.05 -7.59
C GLU A 431 3.16 21.96 -7.31
N ALA A 432 1.92 22.12 -7.79
CA ALA A 432 0.84 21.17 -7.54
C ALA A 432 1.16 19.77 -8.09
N CYS A 433 1.79 19.69 -9.26
CA CYS A 433 2.15 18.43 -9.91
C CYS A 433 3.56 17.93 -9.55
N ALA A 434 4.29 18.65 -8.70
CA ALA A 434 5.63 18.24 -8.27
C ALA A 434 5.55 17.04 -7.31
N PRO A 435 6.50 16.10 -7.37
CA PRO A 435 6.58 15.01 -6.43
C PRO A 435 7.10 15.49 -5.08
N LEU A 436 6.66 14.85 -4.00
CA LEU A 436 7.30 14.90 -2.69
C LEU A 436 8.26 13.72 -2.57
N LEU A 437 9.56 13.98 -2.34
CA LEU A 437 10.56 12.93 -2.15
C LEU A 437 10.81 12.69 -0.67
N TRP A 438 10.90 11.41 -0.28
CA TRP A 438 11.05 10.99 1.11
C TRP A 438 12.01 9.83 1.23
N GLU A 439 12.72 9.74 2.35
CA GLU A 439 13.58 8.61 2.67
C GLU A 439 13.33 8.14 4.11
N HIS A 440 13.20 6.83 4.31
CA HIS A 440 13.16 6.20 5.60
C HIS A 440 13.83 4.82 5.56
N HIS A 441 14.73 4.53 6.50
CA HIS A 441 15.45 3.26 6.63
C HIS A 441 16.12 2.77 5.33
N GLY A 442 16.62 3.73 4.53
CA GLY A 442 17.27 3.45 3.24
C GLY A 442 16.29 3.05 2.13
N ASN A 443 14.98 3.12 2.35
CA ASN A 443 13.96 3.06 1.32
C ASN A 443 13.64 4.48 0.85
N THR A 444 13.64 4.70 -0.45
CA THR A 444 13.38 6.01 -1.07
C THR A 444 12.00 6.03 -1.72
N PHE A 445 11.27 7.12 -1.54
CA PHE A 445 9.89 7.28 -1.98
C PHE A 445 9.70 8.54 -2.82
N ALA A 446 8.80 8.46 -3.78
CA ALA A 446 8.21 9.62 -4.44
C ALA A 446 6.68 9.55 -4.31
N PHE A 447 6.09 10.61 -3.74
CA PHE A 447 4.65 10.76 -3.63
C PHE A 447 4.16 11.78 -4.65
N ILE A 448 3.16 11.41 -5.44
CA ILE A 448 2.51 12.24 -6.45
C ILE A 448 1.00 12.18 -6.19
N ALA A 449 0.29 13.32 -6.32
CA ALA A 449 -1.16 13.30 -6.30
C ALA A 449 -1.75 14.18 -7.39
N ALA A 450 -2.94 13.81 -7.87
CA ALA A 450 -3.67 14.58 -8.85
C ALA A 450 -5.19 14.46 -8.66
N LEU A 451 -5.91 15.46 -9.16
CA LEU A 451 -7.37 15.54 -9.18
C LEU A 451 -7.87 15.23 -10.59
N ALA A 452 -8.62 14.14 -10.76
CA ALA A 452 -9.29 13.77 -12.01
C ALA A 452 -10.79 14.11 -11.97
N PHE A 453 -11.18 15.14 -11.23
CA PHE A 453 -12.57 15.51 -10.99
C PHE A 453 -12.76 17.03 -11.10
N TRP A 454 -14.01 17.49 -11.12
CA TRP A 454 -14.37 18.90 -11.07
C TRP A 454 -14.59 19.38 -9.63
N PRO A 455 -14.72 20.69 -9.33
CA PRO A 455 -14.87 21.81 -10.26
C PRO A 455 -13.53 22.39 -10.74
N GLU A 456 -13.55 23.10 -11.88
CA GLU A 456 -12.35 23.75 -12.48
C GLU A 456 -11.66 24.76 -11.56
N ASN A 457 -12.41 25.38 -10.64
CA ASN A 457 -11.83 26.29 -9.66
C ASN A 457 -10.92 25.59 -8.64
N ALA A 458 -10.98 24.26 -8.50
CA ALA A 458 -10.03 23.50 -7.69
C ALA A 458 -8.68 23.28 -8.40
N TRP A 459 -8.61 23.39 -9.73
CA TRP A 459 -7.42 23.08 -10.51
C TRP A 459 -6.39 24.22 -10.45
N ALA A 460 -5.14 23.90 -10.18
CA ALA A 460 -4.05 24.85 -10.26
C ALA A 460 -3.85 25.31 -11.72
N THR A 461 -3.48 26.57 -11.90
CA THR A 461 -3.06 27.12 -13.21
C THR A 461 -1.59 27.55 -13.17
N THR A 462 -1.10 28.17 -14.23
CA THR A 462 0.30 28.67 -14.27
C THR A 462 0.61 29.64 -13.13
N ASP A 463 -0.36 30.39 -12.64
CA ASP A 463 -0.21 31.48 -11.67
C ASP A 463 -1.24 31.47 -10.53
N LEU A 464 -2.13 30.46 -10.49
CA LEU A 464 -3.16 30.33 -9.45
C LEU A 464 -3.03 29.02 -8.68
N PRO A 465 -3.26 29.05 -7.35
CA PRO A 465 -3.17 27.87 -6.50
C PRO A 465 -4.32 26.89 -6.73
N GLY A 466 -4.06 25.62 -6.44
CA GLY A 466 -5.04 24.54 -6.49
C GLY A 466 -4.38 23.17 -6.61
N ALA A 467 -5.19 22.16 -6.89
CA ALA A 467 -4.74 20.79 -7.12
C ALA A 467 -4.18 20.57 -8.53
N CYS A 468 -3.26 19.61 -8.65
CA CYS A 468 -2.77 19.15 -9.95
C CYS A 468 -3.89 18.47 -10.72
N TYR A 469 -4.39 19.08 -11.80
CA TYR A 469 -5.47 18.47 -12.58
C TYR A 469 -4.92 17.36 -13.49
N TYR A 470 -5.43 16.13 -13.32
CA TYR A 470 -4.90 14.94 -13.95
C TYR A 470 -4.96 14.99 -15.48
N TYR A 471 -6.12 15.27 -16.07
CA TYR A 471 -6.30 15.13 -17.52
C TYR A 471 -5.51 16.13 -18.35
N ASP A 472 -5.33 17.36 -17.87
CA ASP A 472 -4.48 18.37 -18.56
C ASP A 472 -2.98 18.03 -18.42
N ASN A 473 -2.60 17.33 -17.35
CA ASN A 473 -1.19 17.02 -17.04
C ASN A 473 -0.88 15.51 -17.17
N ARG A 474 -1.78 14.70 -17.73
CA ARG A 474 -1.66 13.24 -17.77
C ARG A 474 -0.35 12.74 -18.37
N GLU A 475 0.03 13.25 -19.55
CA GLU A 475 1.27 12.86 -20.21
C GLU A 475 2.51 13.25 -19.39
N LEU A 476 2.49 14.42 -18.75
CA LEU A 476 3.53 14.88 -17.83
C LEU A 476 3.64 13.94 -16.62
N LEU A 477 2.52 13.63 -15.99
CA LEU A 477 2.48 12.76 -14.80
C LEU A 477 2.95 11.34 -15.12
N LEU A 478 2.52 10.76 -16.25
CA LEU A 478 3.00 9.45 -16.70
C LEU A 478 4.50 9.44 -17.02
N ALA A 479 5.01 10.51 -17.63
CA ALA A 479 6.45 10.65 -17.86
C ALA A 479 7.23 10.79 -16.56
N LEU A 480 6.69 11.56 -15.60
CA LEU A 480 7.26 11.74 -14.27
C LEU A 480 7.30 10.42 -13.49
N VAL A 481 6.22 9.64 -13.50
CA VAL A 481 6.17 8.30 -12.87
C VAL A 481 7.25 7.39 -13.45
N ARG A 482 7.40 7.34 -14.81
CA ARG A 482 8.47 6.54 -15.45
C ARG A 482 9.86 6.98 -15.00
N GLN A 483 10.12 8.27 -14.96
CA GLN A 483 11.41 8.80 -14.52
C GLN A 483 11.70 8.48 -13.05
N LEU A 484 10.69 8.61 -12.19
CA LEU A 484 10.84 8.35 -10.75
C LEU A 484 10.98 6.87 -10.45
N SER A 485 10.32 5.97 -11.19
CA SER A 485 10.48 4.52 -11.01
C SER A 485 11.90 4.01 -11.29
N GLU A 486 12.72 4.81 -12.01
CA GLU A 486 14.15 4.53 -12.22
C GLU A 486 15.04 5.21 -11.16
N ALA A 487 14.52 6.17 -10.40
CA ALA A 487 15.31 7.04 -9.51
C ALA A 487 15.10 6.75 -8.02
N VAL A 488 13.94 6.23 -7.63
CA VAL A 488 13.58 5.89 -6.25
C VAL A 488 13.05 4.47 -6.17
N ASP A 489 12.98 3.92 -4.96
CA ASP A 489 12.54 2.54 -4.73
C ASP A 489 11.02 2.38 -4.87
N ILE A 490 10.23 3.36 -4.40
CA ILE A 490 8.77 3.31 -4.35
C ILE A 490 8.17 4.59 -4.91
N VAL A 491 7.35 4.46 -5.94
CA VAL A 491 6.52 5.54 -6.48
C VAL A 491 5.07 5.32 -6.05
N SER A 492 4.54 6.23 -5.23
CA SER A 492 3.16 6.25 -4.77
C SER A 492 2.37 7.36 -5.46
N VAL A 493 1.27 7.01 -6.12
CA VAL A 493 0.38 7.98 -6.78
C VAL A 493 -0.99 7.95 -6.12
N GLU A 494 -1.43 9.09 -5.59
CA GLU A 494 -2.81 9.31 -5.17
C GLU A 494 -3.60 9.97 -6.30
N LEU A 495 -4.76 9.41 -6.64
CA LEU A 495 -5.63 9.99 -7.64
C LEU A 495 -7.04 10.18 -7.07
N GLN A 496 -7.45 11.43 -6.87
CA GLN A 496 -8.84 11.74 -6.57
C GLN A 496 -9.65 11.68 -7.88
N HIS A 497 -10.42 10.60 -8.03
CA HIS A 497 -11.14 10.30 -9.26
C HIS A 497 -12.63 10.65 -9.16
N THR A 498 -13.51 9.79 -9.58
CA THR A 498 -14.95 10.05 -9.65
C THR A 498 -15.64 9.68 -8.34
N GLU A 499 -16.55 10.54 -7.88
CA GLU A 499 -17.47 10.28 -6.79
C GLU A 499 -18.51 9.22 -7.22
N THR A 500 -18.57 8.08 -6.56
CA THR A 500 -19.38 6.94 -7.04
C THR A 500 -20.29 6.30 -6.00
N TYR A 501 -19.93 6.26 -4.72
CA TYR A 501 -20.63 5.55 -3.62
C TYR A 501 -20.82 4.04 -3.87
N GLU A 502 -20.05 3.45 -4.77
CA GLU A 502 -20.13 2.05 -5.17
C GLU A 502 -18.78 1.36 -4.96
N PRO A 503 -18.75 0.07 -4.59
CA PRO A 503 -17.49 -0.66 -4.40
C PRO A 503 -16.79 -0.99 -5.73
N TYR A 504 -17.49 -0.88 -6.84
CA TYR A 504 -17.01 -1.20 -8.20
C TYR A 504 -16.38 0.04 -8.84
N PRO A 505 -15.09 0.02 -9.18
CA PRO A 505 -14.48 1.10 -9.93
C PRO A 505 -15.09 1.21 -11.34
N ILE A 506 -15.25 2.43 -11.86
CA ILE A 506 -15.74 2.64 -13.23
C ILE A 506 -14.64 2.40 -14.25
N ALA A 507 -15.04 2.19 -15.52
CA ALA A 507 -14.10 1.82 -16.59
C ALA A 507 -12.96 2.83 -16.81
N SER A 508 -13.24 4.15 -16.73
CA SER A 508 -12.21 5.19 -16.84
C SER A 508 -11.23 5.14 -15.65
N GLN A 509 -11.74 4.94 -14.44
CA GLN A 509 -10.91 4.79 -13.25
C GLN A 509 -9.97 3.57 -13.37
N ILE A 510 -10.50 2.43 -13.81
CA ILE A 510 -9.67 1.23 -14.05
C ILE A 510 -8.56 1.53 -15.06
N ALA A 511 -8.89 2.20 -16.17
CA ALA A 511 -7.93 2.52 -17.22
C ALA A 511 -6.83 3.46 -16.72
N ASP A 512 -7.19 4.56 -16.07
CA ASP A 512 -6.24 5.57 -15.57
C ASP A 512 -5.30 4.99 -14.49
N PHE A 513 -5.84 4.19 -13.56
CA PHE A 513 -5.06 3.58 -12.47
C PHE A 513 -4.10 2.50 -12.99
N ARG A 514 -4.56 1.65 -13.90
CA ARG A 514 -3.70 0.65 -14.55
C ARG A 514 -2.63 1.28 -15.42
N GLU A 515 -2.89 2.42 -16.03
CA GLU A 515 -1.90 3.15 -16.81
C GLU A 515 -0.80 3.75 -15.93
N LEU A 516 -1.15 4.29 -14.75
CA LEU A 516 -0.17 4.74 -13.76
C LEU A 516 0.69 3.56 -13.27
N ARG A 517 0.08 2.39 -13.04
CA ARG A 517 0.83 1.16 -12.75
C ARG A 517 1.78 0.79 -13.88
N ALA A 518 1.29 0.76 -15.12
CA ALA A 518 2.09 0.43 -16.29
C ALA A 518 3.24 1.44 -16.51
N ALA A 519 3.10 2.68 -16.04
CA ALA A 519 4.15 3.68 -16.06
C ALA A 519 5.23 3.43 -14.99
N GLY A 520 4.99 2.57 -13.99
CA GLY A 520 5.96 2.19 -12.96
C GLY A 520 5.62 2.64 -11.54
N ALA A 521 4.39 3.15 -11.26
CA ALA A 521 3.97 3.41 -9.89
C ALA A 521 3.83 2.09 -9.11
N ASP A 522 4.38 1.97 -7.91
CA ASP A 522 4.28 0.78 -7.06
C ASP A 522 2.95 0.74 -6.30
N ILE A 523 2.47 1.89 -5.87
CA ILE A 523 1.23 2.07 -5.13
C ILE A 523 0.39 3.10 -5.88
N VAL A 524 -0.85 2.73 -6.25
CA VAL A 524 -1.84 3.68 -6.78
C VAL A 524 -3.03 3.67 -5.86
N THR A 525 -3.32 4.82 -5.23
CA THR A 525 -4.39 4.96 -4.24
C THR A 525 -5.47 5.89 -4.76
N GLY A 526 -6.70 5.37 -4.82
CA GLY A 526 -7.88 6.14 -5.15
C GLY A 526 -8.54 6.75 -3.92
N VAL A 527 -8.99 7.97 -4.07
CA VAL A 527 -9.85 8.68 -3.12
C VAL A 527 -11.05 9.27 -3.85
N GLN A 528 -12.05 9.80 -3.16
CA GLN A 528 -13.31 10.38 -3.69
C GLN A 528 -14.49 9.42 -3.84
N SER A 529 -14.30 8.12 -3.79
CA SER A 529 -15.43 7.19 -3.91
C SER A 529 -16.40 7.23 -2.73
N HIS A 530 -15.99 7.79 -1.60
CA HIS A 530 -16.65 7.85 -0.29
C HIS A 530 -17.06 6.50 0.30
N VAL A 531 -16.73 5.41 -0.37
CA VAL A 531 -16.87 4.03 0.09
C VAL A 531 -15.61 3.24 -0.27
N PRO A 532 -15.26 2.22 0.49
CA PRO A 532 -14.20 1.29 0.11
C PRO A 532 -14.50 0.62 -1.24
N GLN A 533 -13.54 0.70 -2.16
CA GLN A 533 -13.61 0.08 -3.48
C GLN A 533 -12.64 -1.09 -3.63
N ALA A 534 -12.71 -1.75 -4.76
CA ALA A 534 -11.86 -2.86 -5.16
C ALA A 534 -10.37 -2.63 -4.89
N GLN A 535 -9.66 -3.73 -4.65
CA GLN A 535 -8.21 -3.77 -4.48
C GLN A 535 -7.62 -4.73 -5.52
N GLU A 536 -6.55 -4.32 -6.18
CA GLU A 536 -5.95 -5.10 -7.29
C GLU A 536 -4.42 -5.19 -7.12
N PRO A 537 -3.88 -6.30 -6.54
CA PRO A 537 -2.45 -6.49 -6.43
C PRO A 537 -1.84 -6.95 -7.77
N TYR A 538 -0.61 -6.54 -8.04
CA TYR A 538 0.17 -6.89 -9.24
C TYR A 538 1.41 -7.72 -8.89
N GLY A 539 1.93 -8.45 -9.88
CA GLY A 539 3.15 -9.25 -9.77
C GLY A 539 4.30 -8.72 -10.60
N VAL A 540 5.43 -9.43 -10.52
CA VAL A 540 6.66 -9.06 -11.25
C VAL A 540 6.46 -9.08 -12.77
N GLY A 541 5.60 -9.95 -13.29
CA GLY A 541 5.30 -10.06 -14.73
C GLY A 541 4.24 -9.10 -15.23
N ASP A 542 3.59 -8.34 -14.33
CA ASP A 542 2.54 -7.39 -14.69
C ASP A 542 3.16 -6.04 -15.12
N PRO A 543 2.46 -5.23 -15.93
CA PRO A 543 2.92 -3.88 -16.28
C PRO A 543 3.18 -3.02 -15.04
N GLY A 544 4.37 -2.43 -14.94
CA GLY A 544 4.83 -1.66 -13.79
C GLY A 544 5.44 -2.50 -12.65
N GLY A 545 5.53 -3.83 -12.80
CA GLY A 545 6.15 -4.72 -11.82
C GLY A 545 5.31 -4.96 -10.56
N PRO A 546 5.91 -5.41 -9.45
CA PRO A 546 5.20 -5.67 -8.20
C PRO A 546 4.58 -4.39 -7.64
N GLY A 547 3.29 -4.44 -7.29
CA GLY A 547 2.60 -3.27 -6.75
C GLY A 547 1.13 -3.52 -6.48
N ILE A 548 0.40 -2.46 -6.14
CA ILE A 548 -1.03 -2.53 -5.81
C ILE A 548 -1.78 -1.31 -6.32
N ILE A 549 -3.04 -1.54 -6.70
CA ILE A 549 -4.06 -0.50 -6.88
C ILE A 549 -5.09 -0.65 -5.77
N SER A 550 -5.28 0.41 -4.99
CA SER A 550 -6.43 0.63 -4.12
C SER A 550 -7.37 1.61 -4.83
N TYR A 551 -8.45 1.13 -5.47
CA TYR A 551 -9.35 2.01 -6.24
C TYR A 551 -10.08 3.05 -5.39
N GLY A 552 -10.36 2.74 -4.12
CA GLY A 552 -10.90 3.66 -3.14
C GLY A 552 -10.71 3.14 -1.72
N LEU A 553 -10.27 4.00 -0.81
CA LEU A 553 -10.15 3.69 0.61
C LEU A 553 -11.39 4.14 1.42
N GLY A 554 -12.35 4.81 0.77
CA GLY A 554 -13.54 5.36 1.41
C GLY A 554 -13.28 6.67 2.14
N ASN A 555 -14.14 6.98 3.10
CA ASN A 555 -14.00 8.14 3.97
C ASN A 555 -12.96 7.91 5.07
N PHE A 556 -12.46 9.00 5.65
CA PHE A 556 -11.69 9.02 6.87
C PHE A 556 -11.90 10.38 7.56
N PHE A 557 -12.45 10.39 8.79
CA PHE A 557 -12.86 11.62 9.48
C PHE A 557 -13.79 12.53 8.65
N PHE A 558 -14.83 11.93 8.09
CA PHE A 558 -15.81 12.63 7.28
C PHE A 558 -17.23 12.19 7.63
N ASP A 559 -18.15 13.13 7.82
CA ASP A 559 -19.47 12.94 8.46
C ASP A 559 -20.53 12.20 7.65
N GLN A 560 -20.17 11.51 6.59
CA GLN A 560 -21.12 10.82 5.71
C GLN A 560 -21.62 9.52 6.35
N MET A 561 -22.71 9.59 7.13
CA MET A 561 -23.27 8.47 7.88
C MET A 561 -24.61 7.94 7.37
N TRP A 562 -25.03 8.30 6.17
CA TRP A 562 -26.36 7.93 5.64
C TRP A 562 -26.51 6.50 5.14
N SER A 563 -25.42 5.77 4.94
CA SER A 563 -25.44 4.35 4.60
C SER A 563 -24.37 3.58 5.38
N TRP A 564 -24.50 2.25 5.40
CA TRP A 564 -23.46 1.39 5.94
C TRP A 564 -22.13 1.56 5.17
N GLU A 565 -22.23 1.65 3.85
CA GLU A 565 -21.09 1.75 2.94
C GLU A 565 -20.25 3.01 3.19
N THR A 566 -20.89 4.16 3.34
CA THR A 566 -20.20 5.44 3.58
C THR A 566 -19.59 5.56 4.97
N ARG A 567 -20.08 4.75 5.93
CA ARG A 567 -19.50 4.63 7.28
C ARG A 567 -18.31 3.70 7.33
N THR A 568 -18.16 2.79 6.35
CA THR A 568 -17.03 1.87 6.32
C THR A 568 -15.80 2.56 5.74
N GLU A 569 -14.66 2.39 6.40
CA GLU A 569 -13.41 3.06 6.09
C GLU A 569 -12.29 2.04 5.97
N LEU A 570 -11.35 2.30 5.06
CA LEU A 570 -10.10 1.57 4.94
C LEU A 570 -8.90 2.48 5.17
N ALA A 571 -7.88 1.94 5.81
CA ALA A 571 -6.52 2.42 5.64
C ALA A 571 -5.66 1.27 5.09
N ALA A 572 -4.79 1.59 4.15
CA ALA A 572 -3.85 0.63 3.57
C ALA A 572 -2.49 0.75 4.29
N ARG A 573 -2.05 -0.32 4.98
CA ARG A 573 -0.73 -0.39 5.59
C ARG A 573 0.20 -1.18 4.69
N HIS A 574 1.11 -0.47 4.04
CA HIS A 574 2.11 -1.03 3.15
C HIS A 574 3.37 -1.36 3.92
N THR A 575 3.92 -2.56 3.72
CA THR A 575 5.23 -2.94 4.23
C THR A 575 6.24 -2.91 3.11
N ILE A 576 7.19 -2.00 3.21
CA ILE A 576 8.31 -1.82 2.30
C ILE A 576 9.56 -2.38 2.97
N TYR A 577 10.32 -3.18 2.25
CA TYR A 577 11.55 -3.77 2.74
C TYR A 577 12.61 -3.81 1.67
N ASN A 578 13.75 -3.20 1.97
CA ASN A 578 14.91 -3.21 1.09
C ASN A 578 14.59 -2.75 -0.34
N GLY A 579 13.87 -1.63 -0.44
CA GLY A 579 13.46 -1.01 -1.69
C GLY A 579 12.29 -1.69 -2.42
N ARG A 580 11.53 -2.58 -1.77
CA ARG A 580 10.43 -3.32 -2.41
C ARG A 580 9.16 -3.31 -1.58
N LEU A 581 8.03 -3.15 -2.22
CA LEU A 581 6.72 -3.39 -1.62
C LEU A 581 6.52 -4.91 -1.41
N LEU A 582 6.46 -5.35 -0.15
CA LEU A 582 6.27 -6.76 0.19
C LEU A 582 4.82 -7.14 0.46
N ASN A 583 4.06 -6.23 1.07
CA ASN A 583 2.70 -6.56 1.50
C ASN A 583 1.86 -5.30 1.66
N THR A 584 0.54 -5.47 1.53
CA THR A 584 -0.45 -4.44 1.87
C THR A 584 -1.50 -5.07 2.77
N GLU A 585 -1.59 -4.58 3.99
CA GLU A 585 -2.64 -4.94 4.96
C GLU A 585 -3.78 -3.92 4.88
N LEU A 586 -5.02 -4.39 4.84
CA LEU A 586 -6.20 -3.54 4.84
C LEU A 586 -6.75 -3.42 6.27
N LEU A 587 -6.62 -2.25 6.85
CA LEU A 587 -7.17 -1.90 8.16
C LEU A 587 -8.61 -1.43 7.96
N THR A 588 -9.56 -2.11 8.58
CA THR A 588 -11.00 -1.83 8.42
C THR A 588 -11.56 -1.13 9.63
N MET A 589 -12.26 -0.03 9.40
CA MET A 589 -12.87 0.80 10.43
C MET A 589 -14.33 1.09 10.10
N VAL A 590 -15.08 1.53 11.09
CA VAL A 590 -16.47 1.99 10.97
C VAL A 590 -16.61 3.31 11.69
N LEU A 591 -17.09 4.33 10.97
CA LEU A 591 -17.35 5.66 11.51
C LEU A 591 -18.53 5.63 12.49
N GLU A 592 -18.32 6.19 13.67
CA GLU A 592 -19.33 6.41 14.69
C GLU A 592 -19.47 7.92 15.01
N ASP A 593 -20.66 8.31 15.44
CA ASP A 593 -20.93 9.67 15.91
C ASP A 593 -20.44 10.78 14.97
N PHE A 594 -20.47 10.54 13.66
CA PHE A 594 -20.07 11.48 12.60
C PHE A 594 -18.59 11.91 12.60
N ALA A 595 -17.76 11.38 13.49
CA ALA A 595 -16.38 11.86 13.65
C ALA A 595 -15.38 10.80 14.11
N GLN A 596 -15.81 9.75 14.82
CA GLN A 596 -14.88 8.82 15.46
C GLN A 596 -14.91 7.45 14.82
N PRO A 597 -13.92 7.06 14.02
CA PRO A 597 -13.73 5.69 13.60
C PRO A 597 -13.45 4.76 14.79
N ARG A 598 -13.99 3.56 14.73
CA ARG A 598 -13.57 2.42 15.54
C ARG A 598 -13.12 1.28 14.66
N TRP A 599 -12.36 0.37 15.20
CA TRP A 599 -12.03 -0.87 14.50
C TRP A 599 -13.30 -1.66 14.20
N ALA A 600 -13.38 -2.21 12.99
CA ALA A 600 -14.46 -3.10 12.59
C ALA A 600 -14.42 -4.39 13.44
N THR A 601 -15.59 -4.93 13.81
CA THR A 601 -15.65 -6.29 14.37
C THR A 601 -15.20 -7.32 13.34
N PRO A 602 -14.90 -8.57 13.73
CA PRO A 602 -14.53 -9.61 12.76
C PRO A 602 -15.58 -9.82 11.66
N GLU A 603 -16.87 -9.73 12.00
CA GLU A 603 -17.99 -9.87 11.07
C GLU A 603 -18.09 -8.70 10.11
N GLU A 604 -17.98 -7.46 10.62
CA GLU A 604 -17.96 -6.24 9.82
C GLU A 604 -16.75 -6.22 8.88
N ARG A 605 -15.57 -6.60 9.40
CA ARG A 605 -14.36 -6.74 8.59
C ARG A 605 -14.54 -7.75 7.46
N ALA A 606 -15.12 -8.91 7.77
CA ALA A 606 -15.39 -9.92 6.76
C ALA A 606 -16.36 -9.40 5.68
N GLU A 607 -17.39 -8.66 6.07
CA GLU A 607 -18.34 -8.04 5.14
C GLU A 607 -17.64 -7.02 4.23
N ILE A 608 -16.88 -6.08 4.80
CA ILE A 608 -16.15 -5.05 4.07
C ILE A 608 -15.19 -5.69 3.07
N LEU A 609 -14.32 -6.60 3.54
CA LEU A 609 -13.32 -7.25 2.69
C LEU A 609 -13.94 -8.09 1.58
N ASN A 610 -14.99 -8.89 1.88
CA ASN A 610 -15.67 -9.67 0.86
C ASN A 610 -16.32 -8.79 -0.22
N ARG A 611 -16.84 -7.62 0.15
CA ARG A 611 -17.44 -6.68 -0.79
C ARG A 611 -16.39 -6.13 -1.77
N ILE A 612 -15.26 -5.63 -1.28
CA ILE A 612 -14.22 -5.03 -2.12
C ILE A 612 -13.47 -6.09 -2.96
N PHE A 613 -13.26 -7.30 -2.43
CA PHE A 613 -12.62 -8.38 -3.19
C PHE A 613 -13.49 -8.88 -4.35
N ARG A 614 -14.82 -8.93 -4.17
CA ARG A 614 -15.77 -9.27 -5.25
C ARG A 614 -15.87 -8.18 -6.32
N ALA A 615 -15.56 -6.94 -5.97
CA ALA A 615 -15.59 -5.80 -6.87
C ALA A 615 -14.32 -5.66 -7.71
N ALA A 616 -13.28 -6.47 -7.45
CA ALA A 616 -12.03 -6.40 -8.20
C ALA A 616 -12.29 -6.61 -9.71
N PRO A 617 -11.77 -5.71 -10.58
CA PRO A 617 -11.95 -5.86 -11.99
C PRO A 617 -11.21 -7.11 -12.50
N PRO A 618 -11.69 -7.74 -13.60
CA PRO A 618 -10.99 -8.86 -14.20
C PRO A 618 -9.62 -8.41 -14.74
N ARG A 619 -8.61 -9.27 -14.54
CA ARG A 619 -7.24 -9.07 -15.04
C ARG A 619 -7.14 -9.23 -16.53
#